data_c8fdd7aab5f415db52640ce488954a55
#
_entry.id   c8fdd7aab5f415db52640ce488954a55
#
_cell.length_a   1.000
_cell.length_b   1.000
_cell.length_c   1.000
_cell.angle_alpha   90.00
_cell.angle_beta   90.00
_cell.angle_gamma   90.00
#
_symmetry.space_group_name_H-M   'P 1'
#
loop_
_entity.id
_entity.type
_entity.pdbx_description
1 polymer ?
#
loop_
_entity_poly.entity_id
_entity_poly.type
_entity_poly.pdbx_seq_one_letter_code
_entity_poly.pdbx_strand_id
1 'polypeptide(L)'
;MPNSRIVSVPQRGEFFVRYAKNENANAPVVALLHGWTGNADINFFPVYAELVQHYSVLAVDHRGHGRGLRTNDRFALEDCADDVVAIMDQLGISSVTAVGYSMGGPIAMLMSKRHTNRVHSLVLCATALEWSATRGERTRWKIGRVVSPVFRLLTTPRLIDRYIKGKIPRASSAATLRPWLVSEIRRNDSWTMNQAGRALSKYDARPWAATLGVPTASIVTSRDSLVAPNKQHALAQATQATVIEIDGDHLVNWQKPELFTAAVVDAIRQVRE
;
A
#
# COMPACT_ATOMS: atom_id res chain seq x y z
N MET A 1 11.88 12.96 -2.62
CA MET A 1 11.53 11.78 -1.79
C MET A 1 12.11 11.98 -0.39
N PRO A 2 11.44 11.52 0.69
CA PRO A 2 12.00 11.51 2.04
C PRO A 2 13.32 10.74 2.13
N ASN A 3 14.14 11.04 3.13
CA ASN A 3 15.41 10.36 3.33
C ASN A 3 15.21 8.84 3.57
N SER A 4 16.12 8.03 3.05
CA SER A 4 16.14 6.60 3.32
C SER A 4 16.77 6.32 4.68
N ARG A 5 16.22 5.34 5.40
CA ARG A 5 16.74 4.91 6.70
C ARG A 5 16.58 3.40 6.86
N ILE A 6 17.54 2.77 7.49
CA ILE A 6 17.40 1.42 8.03
C ILE A 6 17.02 1.56 9.52
N VAL A 7 15.94 0.89 9.90
CA VAL A 7 15.48 0.83 11.28
C VAL A 7 15.66 -0.60 11.79
N SER A 8 16.54 -0.79 12.76
CA SER A 8 16.74 -2.08 13.43
C SER A 8 15.68 -2.24 14.51
N VAL A 9 14.88 -3.30 14.39
CA VAL A 9 13.85 -3.66 15.36
C VAL A 9 14.28 -4.92 16.08
N PRO A 10 14.50 -4.90 17.40
CA PRO A 10 14.91 -6.07 18.17
C PRO A 10 14.01 -7.28 17.92
N GLN A 11 14.59 -8.44 17.72
CA GLN A 11 13.91 -9.72 17.44
C GLN A 11 13.09 -9.79 16.15
N ARG A 12 13.04 -8.71 15.33
CA ARG A 12 12.35 -8.68 14.04
C ARG A 12 13.28 -8.51 12.85
N GLY A 13 14.35 -7.71 12.99
CA GLY A 13 15.35 -7.49 11.95
C GLY A 13 15.46 -6.02 11.51
N GLU A 14 15.99 -5.81 10.30
CA GLU A 14 16.24 -4.48 9.75
C GLU A 14 15.22 -4.14 8.66
N PHE A 15 14.64 -2.96 8.76
CA PHE A 15 13.62 -2.48 7.87
C PHE A 15 14.07 -1.22 7.11
N PHE A 16 13.90 -1.25 5.81
CA PHE A 16 14.06 -0.04 5.00
C PHE A 16 12.80 0.82 5.10
N VAL A 17 12.99 2.10 5.41
CA VAL A 17 11.93 3.09 5.44
C VAL A 17 12.35 4.38 4.73
N ARG A 18 11.37 5.11 4.21
CA ARG A 18 11.49 6.53 3.94
C ARG A 18 10.92 7.28 5.13
N TYR A 19 11.70 8.19 5.69
CA TYR A 19 11.26 8.96 6.83
C TYR A 19 11.66 10.44 6.69
N ALA A 20 10.67 11.30 6.83
CA ALA A 20 10.86 12.74 6.97
C ALA A 20 10.10 13.21 8.21
N LYS A 21 10.81 13.77 9.16
CA LYS A 21 10.22 14.47 10.30
C LYS A 21 9.93 15.90 9.87
N ASN A 22 8.71 16.39 10.10
CA ASN A 22 8.35 17.77 9.85
C ASN A 22 9.04 18.68 10.86
N GLU A 23 9.37 19.91 10.48
CA GLU A 23 9.97 20.93 11.36
C GLU A 23 9.06 21.29 12.53
N ASN A 24 7.75 21.32 12.29
CA ASN A 24 6.76 21.41 13.36
C ASN A 24 6.70 20.08 14.11
N ALA A 25 7.18 20.06 15.36
CA ALA A 25 7.20 18.86 16.21
C ALA A 25 5.80 18.29 16.48
N ASN A 26 4.74 19.09 16.34
CA ASN A 26 3.35 18.67 16.51
C ASN A 26 2.69 18.23 15.20
N ALA A 27 3.40 18.29 14.07
CA ALA A 27 2.85 17.84 12.82
C ALA A 27 2.48 16.35 12.89
N PRO A 28 1.28 15.98 12.44
CA PRO A 28 0.86 14.59 12.45
C PRO A 28 1.77 13.72 11.60
N VAL A 29 1.83 12.43 11.95
CA VAL A 29 2.58 11.44 11.16
C VAL A 29 1.64 10.70 10.22
N VAL A 30 2.02 10.63 8.95
CA VAL A 30 1.35 9.84 7.92
C VAL A 30 2.21 8.61 7.61
N ALA A 31 1.65 7.41 7.82
CA ALA A 31 2.29 6.15 7.44
C ALA A 31 1.75 5.67 6.08
N LEU A 32 2.65 5.43 5.13
CA LEU A 32 2.33 5.01 3.76
C LEU A 32 2.65 3.52 3.57
N LEU A 33 1.61 2.72 3.30
CA LEU A 33 1.64 1.27 3.22
C LEU A 33 1.32 0.82 1.80
N HIS A 34 2.31 0.27 1.12
CA HIS A 34 2.24 -0.02 -0.32
C HIS A 34 1.48 -1.31 -0.66
N GLY A 35 1.14 -1.44 -1.95
CA GLY A 35 0.46 -2.59 -2.53
C GLY A 35 1.37 -3.79 -2.83
N TRP A 36 0.73 -4.91 -3.16
CA TRP A 36 1.39 -6.15 -3.59
C TRP A 36 2.21 -5.91 -4.87
N THR A 37 3.35 -6.57 -4.99
CA THR A 37 4.31 -6.44 -6.11
C THR A 37 4.97 -5.05 -6.26
N GLY A 38 4.62 -4.11 -5.37
CA GLY A 38 5.20 -2.78 -5.30
C GLY A 38 6.24 -2.61 -4.20
N ASN A 39 6.55 -1.38 -3.91
CA ASN A 39 7.24 -0.90 -2.73
C ASN A 39 6.74 0.51 -2.40
N ALA A 40 7.17 1.09 -1.29
CA ALA A 40 6.74 2.40 -0.87
C ALA A 40 7.01 3.47 -1.94
N ASP A 41 8.20 3.44 -2.53
CA ASP A 41 8.61 4.45 -3.51
C ASP A 41 7.73 4.43 -4.77
N ILE A 42 7.50 3.26 -5.39
CA ILE A 42 6.71 3.19 -6.62
C ILE A 42 5.22 3.43 -6.43
N ASN A 43 4.70 3.22 -5.22
CA ASN A 43 3.31 3.57 -4.95
C ASN A 43 3.12 5.03 -4.58
N PHE A 44 4.07 5.62 -3.85
CA PHE A 44 3.85 6.91 -3.20
C PHE A 44 4.79 8.02 -3.68
N PHE A 45 5.64 7.81 -4.71
CA PHE A 45 6.49 8.87 -5.23
C PHE A 45 5.76 10.17 -5.58
N PRO A 46 4.51 10.14 -6.08
CA PRO A 46 3.83 11.38 -6.42
C PRO A 46 3.47 12.24 -5.20
N VAL A 47 3.13 11.60 -4.08
CA VAL A 47 2.58 12.29 -2.90
C VAL A 47 3.65 12.81 -1.94
N TYR A 48 4.88 12.31 -2.02
CA TYR A 48 5.92 12.64 -1.04
C TYR A 48 6.19 14.14 -0.92
N ALA A 49 6.32 14.83 -2.06
CA ALA A 49 6.68 16.26 -2.07
C ALA A 49 5.63 17.13 -1.38
N GLU A 50 4.37 16.78 -1.55
CA GLU A 50 3.26 17.51 -0.95
C GLU A 50 3.10 17.16 0.53
N LEU A 51 3.17 15.87 0.87
CA LEU A 51 2.95 15.43 2.24
C LEU A 51 4.01 15.96 3.22
N VAL A 52 5.28 16.03 2.83
CA VAL A 52 6.36 16.49 3.74
C VAL A 52 6.23 17.97 4.12
N GLN A 53 5.45 18.76 3.37
CA GLN A 53 5.20 20.16 3.70
C GLN A 53 4.32 20.30 4.95
N HIS A 54 3.43 19.34 5.19
CA HIS A 54 2.40 19.44 6.23
C HIS A 54 2.48 18.35 7.30
N TYR A 55 3.14 17.22 7.00
CA TYR A 55 3.15 16.03 7.83
C TYR A 55 4.57 15.50 8.02
N SER A 56 4.80 14.81 9.12
CA SER A 56 5.88 13.83 9.17
C SER A 56 5.47 12.60 8.34
N VAL A 57 6.37 12.06 7.54
CA VAL A 57 6.05 10.95 6.63
C VAL A 57 6.89 9.74 6.95
N LEU A 58 6.24 8.61 7.17
CA LEU A 58 6.85 7.29 7.29
C LEU A 58 6.33 6.39 6.16
N ALA A 59 7.19 5.94 5.26
CA ALA A 59 6.82 4.98 4.23
C ALA A 59 7.69 3.72 4.38
N VAL A 60 7.05 2.56 4.48
CA VAL A 60 7.70 1.30 4.82
C VAL A 60 7.69 0.38 3.61
N ASP A 61 8.85 -0.19 3.25
CA ASP A 61 8.90 -1.34 2.36
C ASP A 61 8.56 -2.59 3.19
N HIS A 62 7.42 -3.23 2.90
CA HIS A 62 6.98 -4.43 3.62
C HIS A 62 7.95 -5.58 3.42
N ARG A 63 7.96 -6.54 4.35
CA ARG A 63 8.78 -7.75 4.24
C ARG A 63 8.66 -8.41 2.87
N GLY A 64 9.80 -8.79 2.27
CA GLY A 64 9.89 -9.39 0.95
C GLY A 64 9.69 -8.44 -0.23
N HIS A 65 9.23 -7.22 -0.01
CA HIS A 65 8.99 -6.21 -1.04
C HIS A 65 10.12 -5.16 -1.06
N GLY A 66 10.42 -4.65 -2.25
CA GLY A 66 11.39 -3.58 -2.40
C GLY A 66 12.72 -3.85 -1.69
N ARG A 67 13.09 -2.99 -0.76
CA ARG A 67 14.26 -3.09 0.12
C ARG A 67 13.90 -3.60 1.53
N GLY A 68 12.63 -3.99 1.74
CA GLY A 68 12.12 -4.46 3.02
C GLY A 68 12.79 -5.76 3.50
N LEU A 69 12.52 -6.11 4.74
CA LEU A 69 13.07 -7.27 5.42
C LEU A 69 13.04 -8.54 4.56
N ARG A 70 14.15 -9.25 4.48
CA ARG A 70 14.24 -10.60 3.90
C ARG A 70 14.21 -11.63 5.01
N THR A 71 13.22 -12.52 4.96
CA THR A 71 13.02 -13.59 5.93
C THR A 71 12.55 -14.85 5.23
N ASN A 72 12.84 -16.01 5.82
CA ASN A 72 12.33 -17.31 5.40
C ASN A 72 10.99 -17.66 6.05
N ASP A 73 10.48 -16.81 6.92
CA ASP A 73 9.19 -17.01 7.56
C ASP A 73 8.04 -16.91 6.56
N ARG A 74 6.93 -17.56 6.88
CA ARG A 74 5.73 -17.43 6.08
C ARG A 74 5.21 -16.00 6.15
N PHE A 75 4.85 -15.44 5.01
CA PHE A 75 4.28 -14.10 4.95
C PHE A 75 2.85 -14.09 5.52
N ALA A 76 2.60 -13.18 6.45
CA ALA A 76 1.26 -12.82 6.89
C ALA A 76 1.07 -11.30 6.81
N LEU A 77 -0.17 -10.84 6.53
CA LEU A 77 -0.49 -9.41 6.51
C LEU A 77 -0.44 -8.83 7.93
N GLU A 78 -0.76 -9.64 8.92
CA GLU A 78 -0.65 -9.33 10.35
C GLU A 78 0.78 -9.00 10.75
N ASP A 79 1.76 -9.75 10.24
CA ASP A 79 3.18 -9.48 10.50
C ASP A 79 3.61 -8.14 9.93
N CYS A 80 3.09 -7.76 8.75
CA CYS A 80 3.37 -6.44 8.17
C CYS A 80 2.80 -5.32 9.04
N ALA A 81 1.60 -5.49 9.59
CA ALA A 81 1.00 -4.52 10.51
C ALA A 81 1.82 -4.39 11.80
N ASP A 82 2.23 -5.51 12.38
CA ASP A 82 3.06 -5.54 13.60
C ASP A 82 4.46 -4.94 13.34
N ASP A 83 5.05 -5.18 12.15
CA ASP A 83 6.33 -4.59 11.75
C ASP A 83 6.26 -3.06 11.71
N VAL A 84 5.19 -2.50 11.12
CA VAL A 84 5.02 -1.04 11.05
C VAL A 84 4.94 -0.44 12.44
N VAL A 85 4.18 -1.05 13.36
CA VAL A 85 4.07 -0.58 14.75
C VAL A 85 5.42 -0.68 15.46
N ALA A 86 6.15 -1.77 15.28
CA ALA A 86 7.47 -1.92 15.87
C ALA A 86 8.50 -0.90 15.32
N ILE A 87 8.42 -0.56 14.04
CA ILE A 87 9.19 0.54 13.44
C ILE A 87 8.80 1.89 14.06
N MET A 88 7.50 2.13 14.27
CA MET A 88 7.01 3.34 14.92
C MET A 88 7.58 3.47 16.34
N ASP A 89 7.68 2.37 17.10
CA ASP A 89 8.26 2.35 18.46
C ASP A 89 9.73 2.79 18.42
N GLN A 90 10.52 2.28 17.48
CA GLN A 90 11.93 2.66 17.32
C GLN A 90 12.12 4.13 16.90
N LEU A 91 11.12 4.71 16.25
CA LEU A 91 11.13 6.10 15.80
C LEU A 91 10.47 7.07 16.78
N GLY A 92 9.93 6.57 17.91
CA GLY A 92 9.20 7.36 18.89
C GLY A 92 7.87 7.93 18.37
N ILE A 93 7.22 7.22 17.41
CA ILE A 93 5.94 7.63 16.82
C ILE A 93 4.81 6.96 17.61
N SER A 94 3.98 7.76 18.27
CA SER A 94 2.86 7.27 19.08
C SER A 94 1.68 6.78 18.23
N SER A 95 1.26 7.57 17.25
CA SER A 95 0.14 7.21 16.36
C SER A 95 0.31 7.83 14.97
N VAL A 96 -0.41 7.27 13.99
CA VAL A 96 -0.34 7.70 12.60
C VAL A 96 -1.73 7.80 11.95
N THR A 97 -1.84 8.61 10.90
CA THR A 97 -2.82 8.40 9.84
C THR A 97 -2.24 7.35 8.89
N ALA A 98 -2.86 6.18 8.79
CA ALA A 98 -2.37 5.09 7.93
C ALA A 98 -3.01 5.16 6.54
N VAL A 99 -2.20 5.38 5.52
CA VAL A 99 -2.61 5.41 4.11
C VAL A 99 -2.23 4.08 3.47
N GLY A 100 -3.22 3.24 3.19
CA GLY A 100 -3.01 1.91 2.60
C GLY A 100 -3.44 1.85 1.14
N TYR A 101 -2.51 1.50 0.24
CA TYR A 101 -2.78 1.31 -1.18
C TYR A 101 -2.88 -0.17 -1.52
N SER A 102 -3.99 -0.61 -2.11
CA SER A 102 -4.20 -2.00 -2.52
C SER A 102 -3.97 -2.98 -1.34
N MET A 103 -2.96 -3.86 -1.37
CA MET A 103 -2.58 -4.73 -0.23
C MET A 103 -2.27 -3.92 1.05
N GLY A 104 -1.77 -2.70 0.92
CA GLY A 104 -1.56 -1.81 2.07
C GLY A 104 -2.84 -1.47 2.83
N GLY A 105 -4.02 -1.52 2.17
CA GLY A 105 -5.31 -1.34 2.82
C GLY A 105 -5.60 -2.38 3.90
N PRO A 106 -5.60 -3.69 3.58
CA PRO A 106 -5.60 -4.77 4.57
C PRO A 106 -4.61 -4.59 5.71
N ILE A 107 -3.37 -4.19 5.41
CA ILE A 107 -2.34 -3.97 6.43
C ILE A 107 -2.72 -2.80 7.35
N ALA A 108 -3.19 -1.67 6.79
CA ALA A 108 -3.67 -0.52 7.55
C ALA A 108 -4.86 -0.87 8.47
N MET A 109 -5.83 -1.61 7.93
CA MET A 109 -6.99 -2.08 8.71
C MET A 109 -6.58 -3.04 9.82
N LEU A 110 -5.65 -3.97 9.55
CA LEU A 110 -5.10 -4.88 10.58
C LEU A 110 -4.30 -4.11 11.64
N MET A 111 -3.54 -3.09 11.25
CA MET A 111 -2.87 -2.18 12.19
C MET A 111 -3.87 -1.54 13.16
N SER A 112 -4.95 -0.96 12.61
CA SER A 112 -6.01 -0.34 13.43
C SER A 112 -6.69 -1.35 14.35
N LYS A 113 -7.01 -2.55 13.85
CA LYS A 113 -7.67 -3.61 14.62
C LYS A 113 -6.81 -4.17 15.75
N ARG A 114 -5.51 -4.38 15.49
CA ARG A 114 -4.60 -5.06 16.43
C ARG A 114 -3.94 -4.10 17.41
N HIS A 115 -3.80 -2.84 17.01
CA HIS A 115 -3.09 -1.79 17.72
C HIS A 115 -3.93 -0.51 17.79
N THR A 116 -5.07 -0.58 18.45
CA THR A 116 -6.15 0.43 18.45
C THR A 116 -5.69 1.86 18.73
N ASN A 117 -4.67 2.05 19.58
CA ASN A 117 -4.16 3.38 19.95
C ASN A 117 -3.03 3.88 19.02
N ARG A 118 -2.66 3.09 18.00
CA ARG A 118 -1.54 3.42 17.09
C ARG A 118 -1.99 3.99 15.75
N VAL A 119 -3.27 3.88 15.43
CA VAL A 119 -3.88 4.41 14.21
C VAL A 119 -4.95 5.42 14.59
N HIS A 120 -4.69 6.68 14.28
CA HIS A 120 -5.63 7.77 14.50
C HIS A 120 -6.76 7.76 13.46
N SER A 121 -6.41 7.50 12.21
CA SER A 121 -7.34 7.49 11.08
C SER A 121 -6.80 6.66 9.91
N LEU A 122 -7.69 6.28 8.98
CA LEU A 122 -7.39 5.47 7.81
C LEU A 122 -7.69 6.20 6.51
N VAL A 123 -6.80 6.06 5.52
CA VAL A 123 -7.06 6.37 4.11
C VAL A 123 -6.84 5.11 3.29
N LEU A 124 -7.90 4.57 2.70
CA LEU A 124 -7.90 3.29 2.01
C LEU A 124 -8.02 3.50 0.50
N CYS A 125 -6.94 3.24 -0.25
CA CYS A 125 -6.85 3.53 -1.68
C CYS A 125 -6.92 2.25 -2.50
N ALA A 126 -7.82 2.15 -3.49
CA ALA A 126 -7.90 1.06 -4.47
C ALA A 126 -7.85 -0.33 -3.81
N THR A 127 -8.59 -0.55 -2.74
CA THR A 127 -8.53 -1.75 -1.89
C THR A 127 -9.92 -2.31 -1.58
N ALA A 128 -10.00 -3.46 -0.91
CA ALA A 128 -11.24 -4.16 -0.65
C ALA A 128 -11.23 -4.90 0.69
N LEU A 129 -12.44 -5.28 1.16
CA LEU A 129 -12.64 -6.08 2.37
C LEU A 129 -12.17 -7.53 2.20
N GLU A 130 -12.19 -8.04 0.98
CA GLU A 130 -11.84 -9.42 0.66
C GLU A 130 -11.41 -9.56 -0.82
N TRP A 131 -10.73 -10.67 -1.16
CA TRP A 131 -10.06 -10.84 -2.45
C TRP A 131 -10.45 -12.15 -3.17
N SER A 132 -11.36 -12.96 -2.61
CA SER A 132 -11.71 -14.27 -3.15
C SER A 132 -13.18 -14.66 -2.91
N ALA A 133 -14.10 -13.68 -2.92
CA ALA A 133 -15.53 -13.93 -2.70
C ALA A 133 -16.13 -14.78 -3.82
N THR A 134 -15.86 -14.44 -5.07
CA THR A 134 -16.45 -15.09 -6.23
C THR A 134 -15.71 -16.37 -6.65
N ARG A 135 -16.41 -17.27 -7.36
CA ARG A 135 -15.78 -18.46 -7.96
C ARG A 135 -14.68 -18.09 -8.94
N GLY A 136 -14.87 -17.03 -9.74
CA GLY A 136 -13.89 -16.55 -10.72
C GLY A 136 -12.61 -16.04 -10.04
N GLU A 137 -12.74 -15.28 -8.94
CA GLU A 137 -11.60 -14.81 -8.16
C GLU A 137 -10.83 -15.98 -7.54
N ARG A 138 -11.53 -16.92 -6.92
CA ARG A 138 -10.89 -18.13 -6.38
C ARG A 138 -10.14 -18.92 -7.43
N THR A 139 -10.69 -19.03 -8.63
CA THR A 139 -10.04 -19.71 -9.77
C THR A 139 -8.79 -18.93 -10.23
N ARG A 140 -8.88 -17.60 -10.37
CA ARG A 140 -7.71 -16.76 -10.71
C ARG A 140 -6.58 -16.92 -9.69
N TRP A 141 -6.89 -16.91 -8.38
CA TRP A 141 -5.90 -17.14 -7.34
C TRP A 141 -5.29 -18.54 -7.38
N LYS A 142 -6.08 -19.58 -7.71
CA LYS A 142 -5.59 -20.96 -7.88
C LYS A 142 -4.63 -21.04 -9.08
N ILE A 143 -5.02 -20.49 -10.24
CA ILE A 143 -4.18 -20.47 -11.46
C ILE A 143 -2.89 -19.66 -11.20
N GLY A 144 -2.98 -18.47 -10.63
CA GLY A 144 -1.83 -17.64 -10.29
C GLY A 144 -0.83 -18.39 -9.41
N ARG A 145 -1.30 -19.22 -8.49
CA ARG A 145 -0.48 -20.03 -7.60
C ARG A 145 0.28 -21.14 -8.33
N VAL A 146 -0.35 -21.78 -9.30
CA VAL A 146 0.28 -22.83 -10.13
C VAL A 146 1.29 -22.24 -11.10
N VAL A 147 0.99 -21.07 -11.67
CA VAL A 147 1.84 -20.39 -12.67
C VAL A 147 3.00 -19.61 -12.01
N SER A 148 2.89 -19.29 -10.73
CA SER A 148 3.84 -18.46 -10.00
C SER A 148 5.32 -18.90 -10.09
N PRO A 149 5.70 -20.19 -10.05
CA PRO A 149 7.09 -20.60 -10.24
C PRO A 149 7.65 -20.23 -11.62
N VAL A 150 6.79 -20.26 -12.67
CA VAL A 150 7.14 -19.88 -14.03
C VAL A 150 7.19 -18.36 -14.19
N PHE A 151 6.45 -17.62 -13.38
CA PHE A 151 6.41 -16.17 -13.44
C PHE A 151 7.78 -15.52 -13.23
N ARG A 152 8.66 -16.15 -12.44
CA ARG A 152 10.04 -15.71 -12.26
C ARG A 152 10.84 -15.68 -13.57
N LEU A 153 10.56 -16.61 -14.49
CA LEU A 153 11.18 -16.65 -15.81
C LEU A 153 10.59 -15.59 -16.76
N LEU A 154 9.35 -15.16 -16.53
CA LEU A 154 8.64 -14.18 -17.32
C LEU A 154 8.84 -12.73 -16.84
N THR A 155 9.37 -12.50 -15.64
CA THR A 155 9.66 -11.16 -15.10
C THR A 155 11.01 -10.62 -15.55
N THR A 156 11.30 -10.74 -16.85
CA THR A 156 12.48 -10.09 -17.41
C THR A 156 12.30 -8.56 -17.46
N PRO A 157 13.40 -7.77 -17.40
CA PRO A 157 13.31 -6.31 -17.50
C PRO A 157 12.53 -5.83 -18.72
N ARG A 158 12.69 -6.54 -19.85
CA ARG A 158 11.99 -6.20 -21.12
C ARG A 158 10.48 -6.40 -21.01
N LEU A 159 10.02 -7.45 -20.36
CA LEU A 159 8.58 -7.71 -20.18
C LEU A 159 7.96 -6.75 -19.17
N ILE A 160 8.66 -6.45 -18.08
CA ILE A 160 8.22 -5.43 -17.12
C ILE A 160 8.14 -4.06 -17.81
N ASP A 161 9.18 -3.66 -18.56
CA ASP A 161 9.17 -2.39 -19.31
C ASP A 161 8.00 -2.33 -20.33
N ARG A 162 7.76 -3.42 -21.06
CA ARG A 162 6.64 -3.51 -22.01
C ARG A 162 5.28 -3.36 -21.29
N TYR A 163 5.12 -4.00 -20.13
CA TYR A 163 3.92 -3.86 -19.30
C TYR A 163 3.72 -2.43 -18.85
N ILE A 164 4.74 -1.81 -18.25
CA ILE A 164 4.71 -0.42 -17.79
C ILE A 164 4.41 0.54 -18.93
N LYS A 165 5.07 0.35 -20.10
CA LYS A 165 4.82 1.14 -21.31
C LYS A 165 3.38 1.07 -21.79
N GLY A 166 2.72 -0.08 -21.63
CA GLY A 166 1.30 -0.25 -21.97
C GLY A 166 0.35 0.36 -20.94
N LYS A 167 0.83 0.63 -19.72
CA LYS A 167 0.00 1.13 -18.61
C LYS A 167 0.16 2.61 -18.35
N ILE A 168 1.32 3.21 -18.61
CA ILE A 168 1.58 4.63 -18.38
C ILE A 168 1.40 5.41 -19.69
N PRO A 169 0.43 6.33 -19.79
CA PRO A 169 0.29 7.22 -20.92
C PRO A 169 1.56 8.04 -21.15
N ARG A 170 1.89 8.34 -22.42
CA ARG A 170 3.05 9.17 -22.76
C ARG A 170 2.98 10.57 -22.15
N ALA A 171 1.78 11.10 -21.94
CA ALA A 171 1.52 12.40 -21.34
C ALA A 171 1.65 12.41 -19.80
N SER A 172 1.75 11.24 -19.14
CA SER A 172 1.95 11.19 -17.68
C SER A 172 3.35 11.66 -17.32
N SER A 173 3.49 12.47 -16.27
CA SER A 173 4.77 12.86 -15.68
C SER A 173 5.60 11.65 -15.22
N ALA A 174 4.97 10.52 -14.92
CA ALA A 174 5.64 9.27 -14.58
C ALA A 174 6.29 8.55 -15.79
N ALA A 175 5.99 8.95 -17.04
CA ALA A 175 6.52 8.27 -18.22
C ALA A 175 8.05 8.31 -18.30
N THR A 176 8.69 9.37 -17.82
CA THR A 176 10.15 9.52 -17.77
C THR A 176 10.79 8.64 -16.71
N LEU A 177 10.02 8.17 -15.73
CA LEU A 177 10.49 7.35 -14.60
C LEU A 177 10.46 5.85 -14.90
N ARG A 178 10.09 5.42 -16.12
CA ARG A 178 9.95 4.01 -16.48
C ARG A 178 11.18 3.14 -16.14
N PRO A 179 12.42 3.53 -16.47
CA PRO A 179 13.60 2.71 -16.13
C PRO A 179 13.74 2.49 -14.62
N TRP A 180 13.44 3.52 -13.84
CA TRP A 180 13.42 3.43 -12.39
C TRP A 180 12.30 2.50 -11.88
N LEU A 181 11.07 2.62 -12.38
CA LEU A 181 9.96 1.73 -12.04
C LEU A 181 10.31 0.25 -12.33
N VAL A 182 10.94 -0.03 -13.47
CA VAL A 182 11.42 -1.38 -13.83
C VAL A 182 12.41 -1.88 -12.77
N SER A 183 13.36 -1.05 -12.37
CA SER A 183 14.39 -1.42 -11.39
C SER A 183 13.78 -1.70 -10.01
N GLU A 184 12.82 -0.89 -9.59
CA GLU A 184 12.16 -1.05 -8.29
C GLU A 184 11.27 -2.29 -8.23
N ILE A 185 10.50 -2.60 -9.28
CA ILE A 185 9.69 -3.83 -9.36
C ILE A 185 10.57 -5.09 -9.23
N ARG A 186 11.77 -5.06 -9.81
CA ARG A 186 12.71 -6.20 -9.78
C ARG A 186 13.35 -6.44 -8.41
N ARG A 187 13.22 -5.51 -7.48
CA ARG A 187 13.73 -5.69 -6.11
C ARG A 187 12.91 -6.68 -5.28
N ASN A 188 11.69 -6.98 -5.72
CA ASN A 188 10.80 -7.87 -4.97
C ASN A 188 11.33 -9.31 -4.94
N ASP A 189 11.19 -9.95 -3.78
CA ASP A 189 11.47 -11.38 -3.63
C ASP A 189 10.31 -12.22 -4.16
N SER A 190 10.57 -13.05 -5.18
CA SER A 190 9.51 -13.81 -5.88
C SER A 190 8.82 -14.86 -5.00
N TRP A 191 9.52 -15.44 -4.01
CA TRP A 191 8.93 -16.39 -3.08
C TRP A 191 7.96 -15.68 -2.13
N THR A 192 8.41 -14.56 -1.56
CA THR A 192 7.55 -13.75 -0.68
C THR A 192 6.37 -13.15 -1.44
N MET A 193 6.56 -12.72 -2.71
CA MET A 193 5.45 -12.26 -3.56
C MET A 193 4.35 -13.31 -3.69
N ASN A 194 4.72 -14.57 -3.89
CA ASN A 194 3.75 -15.66 -3.96
C ASN A 194 3.02 -15.87 -2.63
N GLN A 195 3.74 -15.80 -1.52
CA GLN A 195 3.13 -15.93 -0.19
C GLN A 195 2.22 -14.75 0.15
N ALA A 196 2.63 -13.53 -0.20
CA ALA A 196 1.79 -12.33 -0.02
C ALA A 196 0.47 -12.44 -0.80
N GLY A 197 0.53 -12.91 -2.05
CA GLY A 197 -0.68 -13.21 -2.84
C GLY A 197 -1.57 -14.27 -2.16
N ARG A 198 -0.97 -15.29 -1.54
CA ARG A 198 -1.72 -16.31 -0.77
C ARG A 198 -2.39 -15.72 0.47
N ALA A 199 -1.68 -14.88 1.23
CA ALA A 199 -2.21 -14.20 2.40
C ALA A 199 -3.37 -13.29 1.99
N LEU A 200 -3.17 -12.48 0.95
CA LEU A 200 -4.19 -11.58 0.40
C LEU A 200 -5.44 -12.36 -0.08
N SER A 201 -5.27 -13.49 -0.76
CA SER A 201 -6.39 -14.33 -1.22
C SER A 201 -7.24 -14.94 -0.09
N LYS A 202 -6.73 -14.96 1.13
CA LYS A 202 -7.40 -15.46 2.32
C LYS A 202 -7.94 -14.37 3.23
N TYR A 203 -7.51 -13.13 2.99
CA TYR A 203 -7.93 -11.99 3.79
C TYR A 203 -9.43 -11.74 3.64
N ASP A 204 -10.11 -11.55 4.77
CA ASP A 204 -11.52 -11.20 4.84
C ASP A 204 -11.78 -10.31 6.07
N ALA A 205 -12.08 -9.06 5.82
CA ALA A 205 -12.39 -8.07 6.84
C ALA A 205 -13.90 -7.88 7.06
N ARG A 206 -14.75 -8.49 6.25
CA ARG A 206 -16.22 -8.32 6.33
C ARG A 206 -16.80 -8.56 7.73
N PRO A 207 -16.29 -9.55 8.53
CA PRO A 207 -16.84 -9.78 9.86
C PRO A 207 -16.52 -8.70 10.90
N TRP A 208 -15.54 -7.83 10.61
CA TRP A 208 -15.02 -6.90 11.63
C TRP A 208 -14.74 -5.48 11.16
N ALA A 209 -14.78 -5.19 9.86
CA ALA A 209 -14.44 -3.86 9.35
C ALA A 209 -15.28 -2.74 9.96
N ALA A 210 -16.56 -3.01 10.23
CA ALA A 210 -17.47 -2.05 10.88
C ALA A 210 -17.10 -1.71 12.33
N THR A 211 -16.19 -2.46 12.96
CA THR A 211 -15.78 -2.24 14.36
C THR A 211 -14.50 -1.46 14.51
N LEU A 212 -13.91 -0.96 13.41
CA LEU A 212 -12.62 -0.24 13.45
C LEU A 212 -12.69 1.07 14.25
N GLY A 213 -13.81 1.79 14.21
CA GLY A 213 -14.09 2.93 15.08
C GLY A 213 -13.16 4.15 14.91
N VAL A 214 -12.39 4.23 13.81
CA VAL A 214 -11.50 5.36 13.51
C VAL A 214 -11.99 6.11 12.27
N PRO A 215 -11.81 7.44 12.19
CA PRO A 215 -12.13 8.20 10.99
C PRO A 215 -11.49 7.57 9.76
N THR A 216 -12.29 7.32 8.72
CA THR A 216 -11.82 6.62 7.53
C THR A 216 -12.25 7.34 6.26
N ALA A 217 -11.36 7.48 5.29
CA ALA A 217 -11.65 7.88 3.92
C ALA A 217 -11.28 6.76 2.96
N SER A 218 -12.05 6.61 1.89
CA SER A 218 -11.80 5.64 0.81
C SER A 218 -11.63 6.36 -0.51
N ILE A 219 -10.45 6.19 -1.13
CA ILE A 219 -10.19 6.67 -2.48
C ILE A 219 -10.55 5.54 -3.44
N VAL A 220 -11.67 5.70 -4.13
CA VAL A 220 -12.22 4.75 -5.08
C VAL A 220 -11.75 5.08 -6.49
N THR A 221 -11.12 4.10 -7.15
CA THR A 221 -10.70 4.19 -8.54
C THR A 221 -11.80 3.66 -9.45
N SER A 222 -12.50 4.56 -10.18
CA SER A 222 -13.77 4.25 -10.87
C SER A 222 -13.64 3.27 -12.04
N ARG A 223 -12.43 3.07 -12.57
CA ARG A 223 -12.13 2.14 -13.68
C ARG A 223 -11.16 1.03 -13.30
N ASP A 224 -11.05 0.72 -12.03
CA ASP A 224 -10.12 -0.30 -11.52
C ASP A 224 -10.48 -1.70 -12.01
N SER A 225 -9.57 -2.29 -12.76
CA SER A 225 -9.71 -3.63 -13.33
C SER A 225 -9.17 -4.75 -12.42
N LEU A 226 -8.41 -4.40 -11.38
CA LEU A 226 -7.85 -5.35 -10.41
C LEU A 226 -8.69 -5.47 -9.15
N VAL A 227 -9.13 -4.33 -8.60
CA VAL A 227 -10.04 -4.26 -7.46
C VAL A 227 -11.30 -3.53 -7.92
N ALA A 228 -12.30 -4.28 -8.31
CA ALA A 228 -13.51 -3.72 -8.90
C ALA A 228 -14.13 -2.60 -8.03
N PRO A 229 -14.60 -1.48 -8.62
CA PRO A 229 -15.11 -0.32 -7.87
C PRO A 229 -16.20 -0.66 -6.87
N ASN A 230 -17.08 -1.62 -7.20
CA ASN A 230 -18.13 -2.07 -6.29
C ASN A 230 -17.58 -2.68 -4.99
N LYS A 231 -16.40 -3.32 -5.02
CA LYS A 231 -15.72 -3.84 -3.82
C LYS A 231 -15.11 -2.70 -2.98
N GLN A 232 -14.59 -1.68 -3.63
CA GLN A 232 -14.07 -0.48 -2.97
C GLN A 232 -15.21 0.29 -2.28
N HIS A 233 -16.36 0.42 -2.94
CA HIS A 233 -17.57 1.01 -2.33
C HIS A 233 -18.12 0.17 -1.18
N ALA A 234 -18.13 -1.17 -1.30
CA ALA A 234 -18.53 -2.05 -0.21
C ALA A 234 -17.61 -1.90 1.02
N LEU A 235 -16.30 -1.71 0.81
CA LEU A 235 -15.36 -1.39 1.88
C LEU A 235 -15.69 -0.04 2.52
N ALA A 236 -15.90 1.00 1.71
CA ALA A 236 -16.25 2.32 2.20
C ALA A 236 -17.53 2.30 3.04
N GLN A 237 -18.55 1.60 2.58
CA GLN A 237 -19.80 1.42 3.32
C GLN A 237 -19.57 0.70 4.65
N ALA A 238 -18.83 -0.42 4.66
CA ALA A 238 -18.60 -1.21 5.87
C ALA A 238 -17.76 -0.45 6.92
N THR A 239 -16.85 0.43 6.49
CA THR A 239 -16.01 1.24 7.38
C THR A 239 -16.59 2.63 7.65
N GLN A 240 -17.79 2.94 7.12
CA GLN A 240 -18.40 4.27 7.18
C GLN A 240 -17.47 5.39 6.66
N ALA A 241 -16.66 5.05 5.66
CA ALA A 241 -15.65 5.96 5.13
C ALA A 241 -16.27 7.05 4.27
N THR A 242 -15.72 8.26 4.37
CA THR A 242 -15.94 9.31 3.36
C THR A 242 -15.35 8.84 2.02
N VAL A 243 -16.11 8.93 0.94
CA VAL A 243 -15.69 8.47 -0.38
C VAL A 243 -15.15 9.60 -1.22
N ILE A 244 -13.94 9.44 -1.75
CA ILE A 244 -13.35 10.29 -2.78
C ILE A 244 -13.19 9.42 -4.03
N GLU A 245 -14.03 9.66 -5.04
CA GLU A 245 -13.96 8.91 -6.29
C GLU A 245 -13.06 9.63 -7.29
N ILE A 246 -12.11 8.88 -7.89
CA ILE A 246 -11.20 9.40 -8.91
C ILE A 246 -11.29 8.59 -10.20
N ASP A 247 -11.24 9.27 -11.33
CA ASP A 247 -11.25 8.65 -12.65
C ASP A 247 -9.89 8.02 -12.98
N GLY A 248 -9.72 6.74 -12.63
CA GLY A 248 -8.48 6.00 -12.81
C GLY A 248 -8.64 4.49 -12.73
N ASP A 249 -7.64 3.78 -13.26
CA ASP A 249 -7.43 2.34 -13.07
C ASP A 249 -6.61 2.10 -11.80
N HIS A 250 -6.33 0.85 -11.46
CA HIS A 250 -5.52 0.44 -10.31
C HIS A 250 -4.13 1.10 -10.24
N LEU A 251 -3.59 1.54 -11.36
CA LEU A 251 -2.28 2.22 -11.45
C LEU A 251 -2.43 3.74 -11.63
N VAL A 252 -3.47 4.33 -11.06
CA VAL A 252 -3.75 5.77 -11.15
C VAL A 252 -2.59 6.63 -10.66
N ASN A 253 -1.85 6.17 -9.66
CA ASN A 253 -0.64 6.82 -9.14
C ASN A 253 0.48 6.97 -10.18
N TRP A 254 0.50 6.13 -11.22
CA TRP A 254 1.42 6.23 -12.36
C TRP A 254 0.79 6.93 -13.56
N GLN A 255 -0.51 6.72 -13.76
CA GLN A 255 -1.23 7.23 -14.92
C GLN A 255 -1.59 8.72 -14.77
N LYS A 256 -2.01 9.12 -13.58
CA LYS A 256 -2.47 10.47 -13.21
C LYS A 256 -1.92 10.86 -11.84
N PRO A 257 -0.58 11.04 -11.71
CA PRO A 257 0.07 11.27 -10.42
C PRO A 257 -0.48 12.48 -9.66
N GLU A 258 -0.81 13.56 -10.39
CA GLU A 258 -1.32 14.80 -9.81
C GLU A 258 -2.73 14.60 -9.21
N LEU A 259 -3.60 13.88 -9.93
CA LEU A 259 -4.95 13.53 -9.45
C LEU A 259 -4.88 12.64 -8.20
N PHE A 260 -3.98 11.64 -8.22
CA PHE A 260 -3.77 10.76 -7.06
C PHE A 260 -3.24 11.54 -5.86
N THR A 261 -2.29 12.46 -6.07
CA THR A 261 -1.75 13.32 -5.01
C THR A 261 -2.84 14.17 -4.37
N ALA A 262 -3.63 14.86 -5.18
CA ALA A 262 -4.72 15.70 -4.68
C ALA A 262 -5.73 14.88 -3.85
N ALA A 263 -6.12 13.69 -4.34
CA ALA A 263 -7.06 12.81 -3.63
C ALA A 263 -6.50 12.31 -2.29
N VAL A 264 -5.21 11.94 -2.22
CA VAL A 264 -4.58 11.48 -0.97
C VAL A 264 -4.50 12.61 0.05
N VAL A 265 -4.11 13.81 -0.37
CA VAL A 265 -4.03 14.99 0.52
C VAL A 265 -5.41 15.36 1.05
N ASP A 266 -6.42 15.39 0.18
CA ASP A 266 -7.80 15.68 0.56
C ASP A 266 -8.33 14.63 1.54
N ALA A 267 -8.13 13.33 1.26
CA ALA A 267 -8.52 12.24 2.14
C ALA A 267 -7.90 12.36 3.54
N ILE A 268 -6.60 12.69 3.62
CA ILE A 268 -5.91 12.87 4.90
C ILE A 268 -6.50 14.05 5.68
N ARG A 269 -6.83 15.16 5.01
CA ARG A 269 -7.47 16.31 5.67
C ARG A 269 -8.83 15.92 6.24
N GLN A 270 -9.70 15.31 5.45
CA GLN A 270 -11.06 14.93 5.86
C GLN A 270 -11.11 13.97 7.07
N VAL A 271 -10.13 13.09 7.23
CA VAL A 271 -10.10 12.17 8.38
C VAL A 271 -9.41 12.76 9.61
N ARG A 272 -8.92 13.98 9.54
CA ARG A 272 -8.23 14.66 10.64
C ARG A 272 -8.96 15.90 11.16
N GLU A 273 -9.91 16.42 10.40
CA GLU A 273 -10.86 17.42 10.85
C GLU A 273 -11.94 16.81 11.76
#